data_220e2bf1b6704a541e22d875697ad851
#
_entry.id   220e2bf1b6704a541e22d875697ad851
#
_cell.length_a   1.000
_cell.length_b   1.000
_cell.length_c   1.000
_cell.angle_alpha   90.00
_cell.angle_beta   90.00
_cell.angle_gamma   90.00
#
_symmetry.space_group_name_H-M   'P 1'
#
loop_
_entity.id
_entity.type
_entity.pdbx_description
1 polymer ?
#
loop_
_entity_poly.entity_id
_entity_poly.type
_entity_poly.pdbx_seq_one_letter_code
_entity_poly.pdbx_strand_id
1 'polypeptide(L)'
;MKRLFTFILTLTMAFSFCVNSFAAAATTTTATAATTEASADTSSTQTTGASYGTSKLSGAPDIVAESAVVMDAGTGTVLYGKEARTKRYPASITKVMTALLAVENCNMSDIITYSNAAVNGIEAGSSTAGINVGAKLTVEDSLYALMLVSANEAAAAIAEHISGSATEFAKLMTKRAKELGCKNTQFKNPHGLPDEEHYTTAYDMGLILKEAMKHPEFRKIAGTISYTLKKSDSLTDTLELWNHAKILRQNSDYYYEYAKGAKTGFTQVALNTLVTYAKKDNVELICVILKDHGADKSYTDTANLFKWAFNQVKAVTPLTNFSLKTAMTENSSIDSAKLDQIQLLNSSYDTNFSVLVKKDFDESTLKTAFKLDEDKKTGRLGYIIISCDDKELGRTEVTYDITSKQGKAYLEGKSLDDNLKTAPVASKRKEAIHKGISFSLRILIAVILIILIMHMIHRHELEKRRKERISHRKKS
;
A
#
# COMPACT_ATOMS: atom_id res chain seq x y z
N MET A 1 -3.10 55.45 40.71
CA MET A 1 -4.44 56.05 40.82
C MET A 1 -5.43 55.04 40.25
N LYS A 2 -6.14 54.38 41.17
CA LYS A 2 -7.60 54.44 41.35
C LYS A 2 -8.37 53.96 40.09
N ARG A 3 -9.24 53.00 40.05
CA ARG A 3 -10.14 52.27 41.00
C ARG A 3 -10.74 51.12 40.18
N LEU A 4 -10.76 49.89 40.60
CA LEU A 4 -11.75 49.26 41.48
C LEU A 4 -13.21 49.43 40.99
N PHE A 5 -13.87 48.34 40.59
CA PHE A 5 -15.18 47.94 41.14
C PHE A 5 -15.62 46.58 40.57
N THR A 6 -15.64 45.67 41.42
CA THR A 6 -16.46 44.54 41.77
C THR A 6 -17.93 44.71 41.44
N PHE A 7 -18.60 43.69 40.84
CA PHE A 7 -19.97 43.34 41.21
C PHE A 7 -20.18 41.82 41.09
N ILE A 8 -20.44 41.26 42.24
CA ILE A 8 -21.00 39.95 42.53
C ILE A 8 -22.51 40.10 42.39
N LEU A 9 -23.21 39.16 41.77
CA LEU A 9 -24.55 38.79 42.23
C LEU A 9 -24.90 37.35 41.82
N THR A 10 -25.01 36.56 42.84
CA THR A 10 -25.68 35.26 42.97
C THR A 10 -27.19 35.37 42.65
N LEU A 11 -27.75 34.36 42.02
CA LEU A 11 -29.11 33.93 42.32
C LEU A 11 -29.27 32.42 42.17
N THR A 12 -29.68 31.85 43.25
CA THR A 12 -30.01 30.48 43.62
C THR A 12 -31.44 30.09 43.25
N MET A 13 -31.67 28.77 43.21
CA MET A 13 -32.92 28.00 43.41
C MET A 13 -33.89 27.95 42.22
N ALA A 14 -34.47 26.76 41.89
CA ALA A 14 -35.15 25.75 42.70
C ALA A 14 -35.32 24.43 41.93
N PHE A 15 -34.99 23.31 42.50
CA PHE A 15 -35.88 22.29 43.04
C PHE A 15 -37.03 21.81 42.12
N SER A 16 -37.00 20.57 41.67
CA SER A 16 -38.09 19.64 41.86
C SER A 16 -37.62 18.18 41.78
N PHE A 17 -37.66 17.53 42.90
CA PHE A 17 -37.65 16.11 43.10
C PHE A 17 -38.96 15.50 42.58
N CYS A 18 -38.92 14.40 41.83
CA CYS A 18 -39.96 13.40 41.79
C CYS A 18 -39.36 12.04 42.05
N VAL A 19 -39.47 11.63 43.32
CA VAL A 19 -39.28 10.26 43.77
C VAL A 19 -40.59 9.51 43.50
N ASN A 20 -40.55 8.39 42.80
CA ASN A 20 -41.57 7.40 42.87
C ASN A 20 -40.93 6.07 43.21
N SER A 21 -41.04 5.74 44.49
CA SER A 21 -40.86 4.40 45.04
C SER A 21 -41.99 3.50 44.55
N PHE A 22 -41.66 2.31 44.01
CA PHE A 22 -42.59 1.19 44.07
C PHE A 22 -41.86 -0.03 44.66
N ALA A 23 -42.59 -0.63 45.58
CA ALA A 23 -42.17 -1.62 46.54
C ALA A 23 -41.85 -2.99 45.92
N ALA A 24 -41.00 -3.71 46.59
CA ALA A 24 -40.59 -5.09 46.37
C ALA A 24 -41.78 -6.07 46.45
N ALA A 25 -41.82 -7.02 45.54
CA ALA A 25 -42.43 -8.35 45.78
C ALA A 25 -41.35 -9.38 45.58
N ALA A 26 -40.89 -9.95 46.68
CA ALA A 26 -40.00 -11.10 46.67
C ALA A 26 -40.80 -12.34 46.25
N THR A 27 -40.42 -12.91 45.11
CA THR A 27 -40.80 -14.28 44.78
C THR A 27 -39.51 -15.09 44.66
N THR A 28 -39.31 -15.92 45.69
CA THR A 28 -38.29 -16.95 45.73
C THR A 28 -38.63 -17.99 44.68
N THR A 29 -37.85 -18.01 43.58
CA THR A 29 -37.84 -19.16 42.66
C THR A 29 -36.46 -19.76 42.74
N THR A 30 -36.42 -20.97 43.23
CA THR A 30 -35.27 -21.90 43.24
C THR A 30 -34.74 -22.02 41.80
N ALA A 31 -33.59 -21.43 41.52
CA ALA A 31 -32.86 -21.67 40.28
C ALA A 31 -32.08 -22.97 40.40
N THR A 32 -32.56 -24.00 39.74
CA THR A 32 -31.78 -25.18 39.40
C THR A 32 -30.63 -24.74 38.50
N ALA A 33 -29.41 -24.89 38.95
CA ALA A 33 -28.24 -24.67 38.17
C ALA A 33 -28.18 -25.70 37.02
N ALA A 34 -28.59 -25.29 35.84
CA ALA A 34 -28.23 -25.98 34.62
C ALA A 34 -26.80 -25.55 34.27
N THR A 35 -25.85 -26.40 34.57
CA THR A 35 -24.51 -26.37 33.99
C THR A 35 -24.66 -26.59 32.47
N THR A 36 -24.77 -25.50 31.75
CA THR A 36 -24.52 -25.52 30.30
C THR A 36 -23.01 -25.59 30.12
N GLU A 37 -22.52 -26.81 29.91
CA GLU A 37 -21.22 -27.03 29.33
C GLU A 37 -21.23 -26.29 28.00
N ALA A 38 -20.45 -25.17 27.93
CA ALA A 38 -20.07 -24.60 26.70
C ALA A 38 -19.16 -25.60 26.00
N SER A 39 -19.74 -26.44 25.16
CA SER A 39 -19.01 -27.21 24.19
C SER A 39 -18.22 -26.19 23.36
N ALA A 40 -16.92 -26.11 23.62
CA ALA A 40 -15.98 -25.46 22.76
C ALA A 40 -16.07 -26.16 21.41
N ASP A 41 -16.76 -25.53 20.47
CA ASP A 41 -16.79 -25.94 19.08
C ASP A 41 -15.39 -25.68 18.53
N THR A 42 -14.51 -26.68 18.65
CA THR A 42 -13.18 -26.75 18.04
C THR A 42 -13.28 -27.13 16.56
N SER A 43 -14.28 -26.63 15.89
CA SER A 43 -14.29 -26.55 14.44
C SER A 43 -13.38 -25.38 14.03
N SER A 44 -12.13 -25.67 13.66
CA SER A 44 -11.25 -24.74 12.97
C SER A 44 -11.92 -24.35 11.64
N THR A 45 -12.76 -23.33 11.69
CA THR A 45 -13.48 -22.83 10.53
C THR A 45 -12.44 -22.16 9.62
N GLN A 46 -11.88 -22.94 8.70
CA GLN A 46 -11.19 -22.40 7.53
C GLN A 46 -12.22 -21.58 6.76
N THR A 47 -12.27 -20.30 7.02
CA THR A 47 -13.06 -19.38 6.21
C THR A 47 -12.28 -19.14 4.91
N THR A 48 -12.48 -20.04 3.93
CA THR A 48 -12.09 -19.72 2.57
C THR A 48 -12.89 -18.49 2.16
N GLY A 49 -12.16 -17.39 2.00
CA GLY A 49 -12.73 -16.07 1.75
C GLY A 49 -13.41 -15.98 0.40
N ALA A 50 -13.87 -14.80 0.13
CA ALA A 50 -14.58 -14.28 -1.01
C ALA A 50 -14.89 -15.23 -2.17
N SER A 51 -16.14 -15.24 -2.55
CA SER A 51 -16.63 -15.88 -3.75
C SER A 51 -16.10 -15.12 -4.98
N TYR A 52 -15.21 -15.74 -5.73
CA TYR A 52 -14.83 -15.30 -7.07
C TYR A 52 -15.80 -15.94 -8.09
N GLY A 53 -16.77 -15.18 -8.51
CA GLY A 53 -17.95 -15.78 -9.11
C GLY A 53 -18.77 -16.53 -8.06
N THR A 54 -19.54 -17.50 -8.43
CA THR A 54 -20.51 -18.20 -7.53
C THR A 54 -19.92 -19.30 -6.65
N SER A 55 -18.63 -19.64 -6.76
CA SER A 55 -18.03 -20.79 -6.06
C SER A 55 -16.78 -20.43 -5.22
N LYS A 56 -16.69 -20.97 -4.00
CA LYS A 56 -15.54 -20.82 -3.12
C LYS A 56 -14.30 -21.52 -3.68
N LEU A 57 -13.10 -20.97 -3.40
CA LEU A 57 -11.85 -21.67 -3.62
C LEU A 57 -11.76 -22.88 -2.68
N SER A 58 -11.31 -24.03 -3.20
CA SER A 58 -11.22 -25.29 -2.45
C SER A 58 -9.80 -25.83 -2.43
N GLY A 59 -9.55 -26.85 -1.59
CA GLY A 59 -8.26 -27.53 -1.55
C GLY A 59 -7.12 -26.68 -1.00
N ALA A 60 -7.43 -25.72 -0.11
CA ALA A 60 -6.40 -24.99 0.60
C ALA A 60 -5.57 -25.93 1.49
N PRO A 61 -4.24 -25.75 1.57
CA PRO A 61 -3.39 -26.59 2.40
C PRO A 61 -3.69 -26.37 3.90
N ASP A 62 -3.46 -27.42 4.69
CA ASP A 62 -3.38 -27.29 6.13
C ASP A 62 -2.10 -26.56 6.50
N ILE A 63 -2.20 -25.67 7.49
CA ILE A 63 -1.08 -24.86 7.98
C ILE A 63 -0.97 -24.96 9.51
N VAL A 64 0.26 -24.80 10.01
CA VAL A 64 0.58 -24.89 11.44
C VAL A 64 0.17 -23.61 12.17
N ALA A 65 0.28 -22.45 11.53
CA ALA A 65 -0.07 -21.17 12.12
C ALA A 65 -1.51 -21.13 12.65
N GLU A 66 -1.71 -20.47 13.80
CA GLU A 66 -3.05 -20.31 14.38
C GLU A 66 -3.91 -19.31 13.60
N SER A 67 -3.30 -18.28 13.01
CA SER A 67 -4.04 -17.30 12.21
C SER A 67 -3.29 -16.99 10.92
N ALA A 68 -4.04 -16.93 9.81
CA ALA A 68 -3.48 -16.58 8.52
C ALA A 68 -4.51 -15.93 7.59
N VAL A 69 -4.01 -15.16 6.63
CA VAL A 69 -4.77 -14.67 5.49
C VAL A 69 -3.94 -14.73 4.22
N VAL A 70 -4.57 -15.05 3.10
CA VAL A 70 -4.07 -14.74 1.76
C VAL A 70 -5.06 -13.81 1.10
N MET A 71 -4.59 -12.70 0.57
CA MET A 71 -5.44 -11.73 -0.12
C MET A 71 -4.78 -11.19 -1.39
N ASP A 72 -5.62 -10.71 -2.28
CA ASP A 72 -5.23 -9.92 -3.44
C ASP A 72 -4.56 -8.60 -2.98
N ALA A 73 -3.37 -8.33 -3.45
CA ALA A 73 -2.64 -7.12 -3.10
C ALA A 73 -3.26 -5.85 -3.71
N GLY A 74 -4.00 -5.96 -4.82
CA GLY A 74 -4.69 -4.85 -5.45
C GLY A 74 -5.98 -4.47 -4.71
N THR A 75 -6.92 -5.40 -4.63
CA THR A 75 -8.27 -5.15 -4.09
C THR A 75 -8.39 -5.37 -2.59
N GLY A 76 -7.54 -6.21 -2.00
CA GLY A 76 -7.67 -6.68 -0.61
C GLY A 76 -8.66 -7.84 -0.46
N THR A 77 -9.13 -8.41 -1.57
CA THR A 77 -10.06 -9.53 -1.56
C THR A 77 -9.40 -10.78 -0.96
N VAL A 78 -10.05 -11.39 0.02
CA VAL A 78 -9.52 -12.55 0.75
C VAL A 78 -9.71 -13.82 -0.06
N LEU A 79 -8.62 -14.56 -0.32
CA LEU A 79 -8.61 -15.88 -0.96
C LEU A 79 -8.65 -17.02 0.05
N TYR A 80 -7.97 -16.84 1.17
CA TYR A 80 -7.86 -17.79 2.27
C TYR A 80 -7.91 -17.06 3.60
N GLY A 81 -8.55 -17.63 4.61
CA GLY A 81 -8.55 -17.11 5.96
C GLY A 81 -8.68 -18.24 6.98
N LYS A 82 -7.75 -18.29 7.91
CA LYS A 82 -7.80 -19.13 9.14
C LYS A 82 -7.71 -18.16 10.31
N GLU A 83 -8.74 -18.09 11.15
CA GLU A 83 -8.80 -17.16 12.28
C GLU A 83 -8.28 -15.73 11.90
N ALA A 84 -8.58 -15.31 10.66
CA ALA A 84 -7.96 -14.14 10.04
C ALA A 84 -8.28 -12.81 10.74
N ARG A 85 -9.34 -12.80 11.57
CA ARG A 85 -9.80 -11.60 12.30
C ARG A 85 -9.64 -11.71 13.82
N THR A 86 -9.05 -12.80 14.29
CA THR A 86 -8.70 -13.00 15.70
C THR A 86 -7.51 -12.14 16.08
N LYS A 87 -7.63 -11.42 17.20
CA LYS A 87 -6.56 -10.57 17.73
C LYS A 87 -5.35 -11.41 18.14
N ARG A 88 -4.17 -11.00 17.72
CA ARG A 88 -2.89 -11.64 18.02
C ARG A 88 -1.83 -10.56 18.24
N TYR A 89 -0.77 -10.90 18.94
CA TYR A 89 0.42 -10.06 19.05
C TYR A 89 1.17 -10.08 17.70
N PRO A 90 1.50 -8.91 17.13
CA PRO A 90 2.18 -8.83 15.83
C PRO A 90 3.68 -9.13 15.90
N ALA A 91 4.33 -8.93 17.04
CA ALA A 91 5.78 -8.84 17.12
C ALA A 91 6.33 -7.82 16.09
N SER A 92 7.52 -8.05 15.53
CA SER A 92 8.20 -7.10 14.65
C SER A 92 7.58 -6.88 13.27
N ILE A 93 6.49 -7.58 12.91
CA ILE A 93 5.74 -7.18 11.71
C ILE A 93 5.03 -5.83 11.90
N THR A 94 4.89 -5.33 13.14
CA THR A 94 4.53 -3.93 13.49
C THR A 94 5.31 -2.91 12.67
N LYS A 95 6.60 -3.20 12.39
CA LYS A 95 7.50 -2.32 11.66
C LYS A 95 7.08 -2.03 10.22
N VAL A 96 6.15 -2.83 9.66
CA VAL A 96 5.52 -2.52 8.37
C VAL A 96 4.70 -1.22 8.47
N MET A 97 3.96 -1.02 9.57
CA MET A 97 3.23 0.24 9.82
C MET A 97 4.20 1.39 10.09
N THR A 98 5.28 1.14 10.82
CA THR A 98 6.32 2.16 11.06
C THR A 98 6.97 2.60 9.75
N ALA A 99 7.32 1.66 8.88
CA ALA A 99 7.88 1.95 7.57
C ALA A 99 6.86 2.67 6.64
N LEU A 100 5.60 2.25 6.66
CA LEU A 100 4.53 2.93 5.91
C LEU A 100 4.43 4.39 6.30
N LEU A 101 4.35 4.68 7.60
CA LEU A 101 4.28 6.06 8.07
C LEU A 101 5.54 6.87 7.74
N ALA A 102 6.71 6.25 7.71
CA ALA A 102 7.93 6.92 7.31
C ALA A 102 7.91 7.33 5.82
N VAL A 103 7.48 6.43 4.93
CA VAL A 103 7.39 6.76 3.49
C VAL A 103 6.25 7.72 3.17
N GLU A 104 5.21 7.79 4.01
CA GLU A 104 4.10 8.74 3.84
C GLU A 104 4.42 10.15 4.37
N ASN A 105 5.33 10.30 5.35
CA ASN A 105 5.52 11.56 6.08
C ASN A 105 6.91 12.17 5.95
N CYS A 106 7.89 11.47 5.35
CA CYS A 106 9.27 11.93 5.25
C CYS A 106 9.79 11.85 3.81
N ASN A 107 10.80 12.68 3.50
CA ASN A 107 11.63 12.42 2.33
C ASN A 107 12.69 11.38 2.68
N MET A 108 13.07 10.52 1.73
CA MET A 108 14.07 9.47 1.97
C MET A 108 15.44 10.01 2.36
N SER A 109 15.76 11.26 1.98
CA SER A 109 17.00 11.97 2.32
C SER A 109 16.98 12.74 3.64
N ASP A 110 15.83 12.84 4.32
CA ASP A 110 15.74 13.52 5.61
C ASP A 110 16.64 12.82 6.65
N ILE A 111 17.26 13.60 7.54
CA ILE A 111 18.22 13.08 8.51
C ILE A 111 17.54 12.82 9.84
N ILE A 112 17.60 11.57 10.29
CA ILE A 112 17.17 11.12 11.62
C ILE A 112 18.38 11.12 12.55
N THR A 113 18.24 11.77 13.70
CA THR A 113 19.24 11.70 14.78
C THR A 113 18.79 10.67 15.81
N TYR A 114 19.64 9.68 16.09
CA TYR A 114 19.36 8.62 17.05
C TYR A 114 19.59 9.14 18.46
N SER A 115 18.52 9.43 19.18
CA SER A 115 18.56 9.92 20.55
C SER A 115 19.02 8.85 21.54
N ASN A 116 19.38 9.26 22.76
CA ASN A 116 19.63 8.31 23.84
C ASN A 116 18.39 7.46 24.17
N ALA A 117 17.20 8.03 24.10
CA ALA A 117 15.96 7.30 24.34
C ALA A 117 15.70 6.26 23.24
N ALA A 118 15.93 6.61 21.96
CA ALA A 118 15.76 5.69 20.86
C ALA A 118 16.72 4.49 20.91
N VAL A 119 17.96 4.69 21.37
CA VAL A 119 19.00 3.64 21.38
C VAL A 119 18.99 2.85 22.69
N ASN A 120 19.02 3.52 23.84
CA ASN A 120 19.15 2.89 25.17
C ASN A 120 17.80 2.66 25.85
N GLY A 121 16.70 3.22 25.33
CA GLY A 121 15.35 3.02 25.85
C GLY A 121 14.68 1.74 25.37
N ILE A 122 15.30 0.96 24.47
CA ILE A 122 14.78 -0.33 24.01
C ILE A 122 15.20 -1.47 24.94
N GLU A 123 14.38 -2.50 25.01
CA GLU A 123 14.62 -3.68 25.84
C GLU A 123 15.93 -4.38 25.46
N ALA A 124 16.76 -4.64 26.46
CA ALA A 124 18.04 -5.31 26.27
C ALA A 124 17.86 -6.72 25.69
N GLY A 125 18.68 -7.09 24.70
CA GLY A 125 18.60 -8.37 24.00
C GLY A 125 17.54 -8.43 22.91
N SER A 126 16.78 -7.35 22.67
CA SER A 126 15.89 -7.24 21.54
C SER A 126 16.66 -6.91 20.24
N SER A 127 15.99 -7.01 19.08
CA SER A 127 16.64 -6.81 17.76
C SER A 127 17.21 -5.39 17.62
N THR A 128 18.50 -5.29 17.24
CA THR A 128 19.23 -4.03 17.01
C THR A 128 20.13 -4.16 15.78
N ALA A 129 20.40 -3.07 15.09
CA ALA A 129 21.46 -2.95 14.08
C ALA A 129 22.81 -2.50 14.70
N GLY A 130 22.82 -2.11 15.98
CA GLY A 130 24.00 -1.58 16.66
C GLY A 130 24.29 -0.10 16.35
N ILE A 131 23.25 0.65 16.03
CA ILE A 131 23.37 2.10 15.75
C ILE A 131 23.55 2.85 17.07
N ASN A 132 24.59 3.68 17.14
CA ASN A 132 24.98 4.39 18.37
C ASN A 132 24.14 5.65 18.63
N VAL A 133 24.11 6.08 19.89
CA VAL A 133 23.54 7.38 20.28
C VAL A 133 24.25 8.51 19.54
N GLY A 134 23.49 9.45 19.02
CA GLY A 134 24.00 10.59 18.24
C GLY A 134 24.26 10.29 16.77
N ALA A 135 24.11 9.04 16.32
CA ALA A 135 24.20 8.71 14.90
C ALA A 135 23.15 9.51 14.10
N LYS A 136 23.56 9.93 12.91
CA LYS A 136 22.72 10.65 11.94
C LYS A 136 22.64 9.83 10.67
N LEU A 137 21.47 9.26 10.40
CA LEU A 137 21.21 8.44 9.24
C LEU A 137 20.06 9.06 8.42
N THR A 138 20.03 8.77 7.14
CA THR A 138 18.88 9.13 6.32
C THR A 138 17.64 8.29 6.71
N VAL A 139 16.46 8.78 6.36
CA VAL A 139 15.23 7.97 6.48
C VAL A 139 15.39 6.65 5.73
N GLU A 140 15.97 6.68 4.50
CA GLU A 140 16.23 5.46 3.72
C GLU A 140 17.12 4.48 4.48
N ASP A 141 18.26 4.91 5.02
CA ASP A 141 19.18 4.08 5.81
C ASP A 141 18.49 3.48 7.04
N SER A 142 17.72 4.31 7.75
CA SER A 142 16.95 3.90 8.92
C SER A 142 15.87 2.86 8.57
N LEU A 143 15.24 2.98 7.41
CA LEU A 143 14.27 2.01 6.90
C LEU A 143 14.93 0.68 6.53
N TYR A 144 16.15 0.69 5.98
CA TYR A 144 16.90 -0.55 5.75
C TYR A 144 17.24 -1.25 7.08
N ALA A 145 17.71 -0.52 8.09
CA ALA A 145 17.95 -1.08 9.42
C ALA A 145 16.65 -1.64 10.04
N LEU A 146 15.55 -0.90 9.94
CA LEU A 146 14.22 -1.29 10.42
C LEU A 146 13.73 -2.61 9.79
N MET A 147 13.83 -2.71 8.47
CA MET A 147 13.18 -3.80 7.73
C MET A 147 14.06 -5.04 7.61
N LEU A 148 15.36 -4.90 7.37
CA LEU A 148 16.25 -6.03 7.12
C LEU A 148 16.62 -6.77 8.41
N VAL A 149 17.17 -6.03 9.39
CA VAL A 149 17.62 -6.62 10.66
C VAL A 149 16.66 -6.36 11.82
N SER A 150 15.51 -5.74 11.52
CA SER A 150 14.46 -5.52 12.53
C SER A 150 14.88 -4.59 13.67
N ALA A 151 15.76 -3.61 13.41
CA ALA A 151 16.32 -2.70 14.41
C ALA A 151 15.24 -1.95 15.18
N ASN A 152 15.19 -2.13 16.51
CA ASN A 152 14.21 -1.47 17.37
C ASN A 152 14.57 -0.01 17.61
N GLU A 153 15.88 0.30 17.70
CA GLU A 153 16.38 1.67 17.79
C GLU A 153 16.04 2.49 16.54
N ALA A 154 16.04 1.86 15.36
CA ALA A 154 15.60 2.52 14.13
C ALA A 154 14.08 2.82 14.16
N ALA A 155 13.28 1.89 14.66
CA ALA A 155 11.85 2.12 14.85
C ALA A 155 11.58 3.27 15.81
N ALA A 156 12.30 3.33 16.94
CA ALA A 156 12.16 4.40 17.94
C ALA A 156 12.62 5.75 17.38
N ALA A 157 13.76 5.80 16.68
CA ALA A 157 14.28 7.02 16.08
C ALA A 157 13.37 7.58 14.98
N ILE A 158 12.78 6.72 14.13
CA ILE A 158 11.77 7.11 13.15
C ILE A 158 10.54 7.68 13.86
N ALA A 159 10.07 7.03 14.92
CA ALA A 159 8.92 7.48 15.69
C ALA A 159 9.15 8.87 16.33
N GLU A 160 10.32 9.10 16.90
CA GLU A 160 10.71 10.41 17.46
C GLU A 160 10.79 11.48 16.37
N HIS A 161 11.36 11.15 15.21
CA HIS A 161 11.50 12.08 14.09
C HIS A 161 10.14 12.56 13.57
N ILE A 162 9.16 11.65 13.45
CA ILE A 162 7.85 11.98 12.87
C ILE A 162 6.90 12.59 13.89
N SER A 163 6.91 12.12 15.14
CA SER A 163 5.88 12.46 16.13
C SER A 163 6.44 12.99 17.45
N GLY A 164 7.75 13.17 17.56
CA GLY A 164 8.43 13.65 18.78
C GLY A 164 8.56 12.60 19.89
N SER A 165 7.81 11.50 19.84
CA SER A 165 7.91 10.40 20.80
C SER A 165 7.32 9.10 20.26
N ALA A 166 7.75 7.95 20.81
CA ALA A 166 7.19 6.64 20.50
C ALA A 166 5.70 6.55 20.86
N THR A 167 5.26 7.21 21.93
CA THR A 167 3.85 7.22 22.36
C THR A 167 2.94 7.97 21.38
N GLU A 168 3.33 9.17 20.95
CA GLU A 168 2.55 9.91 19.97
C GLU A 168 2.55 9.22 18.60
N PHE A 169 3.67 8.62 18.23
CA PHE A 169 3.75 7.82 17.02
C PHE A 169 2.83 6.60 17.06
N ALA A 170 2.73 5.89 18.18
CA ALA A 170 1.81 4.76 18.34
C ALA A 170 0.33 5.17 18.18
N LYS A 171 -0.04 6.39 18.62
CA LYS A 171 -1.36 6.96 18.35
C LYS A 171 -1.56 7.21 16.85
N LEU A 172 -0.55 7.75 16.16
CA LEU A 172 -0.57 7.96 14.71
C LEU A 172 -0.69 6.63 13.96
N MET A 173 0.07 5.59 14.35
CA MET A 173 -0.03 4.24 13.79
C MET A 173 -1.45 3.69 13.92
N THR A 174 -2.06 3.80 15.10
CA THR A 174 -3.42 3.31 15.36
C THR A 174 -4.47 4.09 14.57
N LYS A 175 -4.30 5.41 14.45
CA LYS A 175 -5.16 6.26 13.62
C LYS A 175 -5.07 5.83 12.15
N ARG A 176 -3.83 5.68 11.63
CA ARG A 176 -3.63 5.28 10.23
C ARG A 176 -4.20 3.89 9.95
N ALA A 177 -4.04 2.94 10.86
CA ALA A 177 -4.65 1.62 10.73
C ALA A 177 -6.18 1.71 10.58
N LYS A 178 -6.85 2.56 11.38
CA LYS A 178 -8.30 2.79 11.26
C LYS A 178 -8.69 3.39 9.91
N GLU A 179 -7.91 4.33 9.39
CA GLU A 179 -8.12 4.93 8.07
C GLU A 179 -7.99 3.89 6.94
N LEU A 180 -7.12 2.89 7.11
CA LEU A 180 -6.97 1.76 6.20
C LEU A 180 -8.09 0.71 6.33
N GLY A 181 -9.04 0.90 7.25
CA GLY A 181 -10.15 -0.02 7.48
C GLY A 181 -9.86 -1.15 8.47
N CYS A 182 -8.73 -1.09 9.19
CA CYS A 182 -8.41 -2.04 10.26
C CYS A 182 -9.37 -1.84 11.44
N LYS A 183 -10.04 -2.92 11.87
CA LYS A 183 -11.05 -2.85 12.93
C LYS A 183 -10.54 -3.41 14.26
N ASN A 184 -9.52 -4.26 14.22
CA ASN A 184 -9.02 -5.00 15.37
C ASN A 184 -7.51 -4.83 15.53
N THR A 185 -7.00 -3.61 15.33
CA THR A 185 -5.59 -3.28 15.44
C THR A 185 -5.39 -2.07 16.36
N GLN A 186 -4.46 -2.21 17.29
CA GLN A 186 -3.99 -1.14 18.16
C GLN A 186 -2.47 -1.28 18.33
N PHE A 187 -1.78 -0.17 18.20
CA PHE A 187 -0.35 -0.08 18.40
C PHE A 187 -0.02 0.72 19.67
N LYS A 188 0.97 0.25 20.44
CA LYS A 188 1.48 0.88 21.67
C LYS A 188 2.93 1.33 21.54
N ASN A 189 3.64 0.76 20.54
CA ASN A 189 5.03 1.09 20.27
C ASN A 189 5.34 0.90 18.77
N PRO A 190 6.46 1.47 18.26
CA PRO A 190 6.81 1.42 16.84
C PRO A 190 7.50 0.10 16.39
N HIS A 191 7.88 -0.77 17.31
CA HIS A 191 8.75 -1.91 17.03
C HIS A 191 8.10 -3.28 17.22
N GLY A 192 7.01 -3.38 17.99
CA GLY A 192 6.27 -4.63 18.20
C GLY A 192 6.72 -5.45 19.41
N LEU A 193 7.45 -4.88 20.35
CA LEU A 193 7.66 -5.51 21.65
C LEU A 193 6.34 -5.69 22.39
N PRO A 194 6.21 -6.71 23.24
CA PRO A 194 4.95 -7.06 23.89
C PRO A 194 4.38 -5.92 24.74
N ASP A 195 3.07 -5.73 24.59
CA ASP A 195 2.23 -4.90 25.42
C ASP A 195 0.81 -5.47 25.30
N GLU A 196 0.06 -5.59 26.39
CA GLU A 196 -1.26 -6.22 26.39
C GLU A 196 -2.26 -5.56 25.44
N GLU A 197 -2.08 -4.26 25.20
CA GLU A 197 -2.91 -3.50 24.28
C GLU A 197 -2.28 -3.35 22.87
N HIS A 198 -1.17 -4.03 22.59
CA HIS A 198 -0.52 -4.04 21.28
C HIS A 198 -0.93 -5.29 20.50
N TYR A 199 -1.95 -5.18 19.69
CA TYR A 199 -2.53 -6.31 18.96
C TYR A 199 -2.93 -5.93 17.53
N THR A 200 -3.06 -6.95 16.71
CA THR A 200 -3.54 -6.87 15.34
C THR A 200 -4.28 -8.16 14.95
N THR A 201 -4.71 -8.26 13.69
CA THR A 201 -5.21 -9.48 13.07
C THR A 201 -4.47 -9.77 11.77
N ALA A 202 -4.49 -11.01 11.29
CA ALA A 202 -3.88 -11.33 9.99
C ALA A 202 -4.50 -10.50 8.86
N TYR A 203 -5.82 -10.30 8.89
CA TYR A 203 -6.53 -9.47 7.93
C TYR A 203 -6.08 -8.00 7.96
N ASP A 204 -6.03 -7.40 9.15
CA ASP A 204 -5.65 -5.99 9.30
C ASP A 204 -4.19 -5.75 8.89
N MET A 205 -3.27 -6.66 9.26
CA MET A 205 -1.87 -6.58 8.77
C MET A 205 -1.78 -6.74 7.26
N GLY A 206 -2.65 -7.54 6.66
CA GLY A 206 -2.76 -7.63 5.20
C GLY A 206 -3.17 -6.30 4.56
N LEU A 207 -4.13 -5.56 5.16
CA LEU A 207 -4.51 -4.22 4.70
C LEU A 207 -3.35 -3.22 4.82
N ILE A 208 -2.61 -3.27 5.93
CA ILE A 208 -1.45 -2.41 6.17
C ILE A 208 -0.35 -2.70 5.14
N LEU A 209 -0.02 -3.98 4.90
CA LEU A 209 0.98 -4.35 3.90
C LEU A 209 0.53 -3.97 2.48
N LYS A 210 -0.76 -4.16 2.16
CA LYS A 210 -1.35 -3.74 0.88
C LYS A 210 -1.10 -2.25 0.61
N GLU A 211 -1.34 -1.39 1.60
CA GLU A 211 -1.06 0.04 1.46
C GLU A 211 0.43 0.31 1.30
N ALA A 212 1.25 -0.27 2.18
CA ALA A 212 2.70 -0.10 2.13
C ALA A 212 3.30 -0.49 0.76
N MET A 213 2.78 -1.55 0.15
CA MET A 213 3.23 -2.01 -1.17
C MET A 213 2.86 -1.08 -2.32
N LYS A 214 2.03 -0.06 -2.13
CA LYS A 214 1.81 0.99 -3.15
C LYS A 214 3.02 1.93 -3.30
N HIS A 215 3.83 2.08 -2.24
CA HIS A 215 5.00 2.95 -2.22
C HIS A 215 6.22 2.24 -2.82
N PRO A 216 6.81 2.77 -3.91
CA PRO A 216 7.98 2.16 -4.57
C PRO A 216 9.18 2.00 -3.63
N GLU A 217 9.41 2.97 -2.74
CA GLU A 217 10.49 2.98 -1.76
C GLU A 217 10.32 1.83 -0.77
N PHE A 218 9.10 1.64 -0.25
CA PHE A 218 8.81 0.51 0.64
C PHE A 218 9.02 -0.83 -0.07
N ARG A 219 8.53 -0.99 -1.31
CA ARG A 219 8.73 -2.22 -2.09
C ARG A 219 10.20 -2.56 -2.28
N LYS A 220 11.00 -1.55 -2.66
CA LYS A 220 12.46 -1.68 -2.81
C LYS A 220 13.09 -2.20 -1.53
N ILE A 221 12.83 -1.54 -0.40
CA ILE A 221 13.44 -1.85 0.90
C ILE A 221 12.99 -3.23 1.40
N ALA A 222 11.69 -3.53 1.36
CA ALA A 222 11.13 -4.81 1.84
C ALA A 222 11.63 -6.03 1.05
N GLY A 223 12.01 -5.85 -0.23
CA GLY A 223 12.56 -6.89 -1.10
C GLY A 223 14.09 -6.99 -1.10
N THR A 224 14.79 -6.05 -0.46
CA THR A 224 16.26 -6.04 -0.43
C THR A 224 16.82 -7.14 0.46
N ILE A 225 17.82 -7.86 -0.05
CA ILE A 225 18.47 -8.99 0.66
C ILE A 225 19.54 -8.51 1.61
N SER A 226 20.35 -7.56 1.19
CA SER A 226 21.42 -6.97 2.01
C SER A 226 21.60 -5.51 1.69
N TYR A 227 22.03 -4.73 2.67
CA TYR A 227 22.32 -3.32 2.55
C TYR A 227 23.50 -2.95 3.45
N THR A 228 24.37 -2.09 2.96
CA THR A 228 25.55 -1.63 3.70
C THR A 228 25.37 -0.20 4.19
N LEU A 229 25.26 -0.01 5.49
CA LEU A 229 25.39 1.31 6.11
C LEU A 229 26.87 1.66 6.21
N LYS A 230 27.30 2.63 5.45
CA LYS A 230 28.72 3.03 5.41
C LYS A 230 29.09 3.83 6.66
N LYS A 231 30.31 3.59 7.16
CA LYS A 231 30.94 4.42 8.17
C LYS A 231 30.90 5.90 7.76
N SER A 232 30.60 6.77 8.71
CA SER A 232 30.53 8.23 8.54
C SER A 232 31.00 8.92 9.84
N ASP A 233 31.02 10.25 9.84
CA ASP A 233 31.35 11.01 11.07
C ASP A 233 30.40 10.73 12.23
N SER A 234 29.19 10.24 11.95
CA SER A 234 28.16 9.93 12.93
C SER A 234 27.91 8.43 13.14
N LEU A 235 28.49 7.56 12.31
CA LEU A 235 28.41 6.10 12.42
C LEU A 235 29.83 5.54 12.47
N THR A 236 30.22 4.99 13.62
CA THR A 236 31.61 4.59 13.90
C THR A 236 32.13 3.45 13.02
N ASP A 237 31.22 2.56 12.59
CA ASP A 237 31.55 1.37 11.83
C ASP A 237 30.64 1.20 10.62
N THR A 238 31.13 0.48 9.61
CA THR A 238 30.29 0.00 8.51
C THR A 238 29.46 -1.18 9.01
N LEU A 239 28.14 -1.13 8.80
CA LEU A 239 27.21 -2.17 9.21
C LEU A 239 26.63 -2.89 7.99
N GLU A 240 26.81 -4.21 7.93
CA GLU A 240 26.22 -5.07 6.91
C GLU A 240 24.86 -5.59 7.40
N LEU A 241 23.78 -5.14 6.76
CA LEU A 241 22.42 -5.49 7.12
C LEU A 241 21.92 -6.61 6.20
N TRP A 242 21.63 -7.78 6.76
CA TRP A 242 21.09 -8.93 6.02
C TRP A 242 19.62 -9.14 6.37
N ASN A 243 18.77 -9.22 5.36
CA ASN A 243 17.34 -9.45 5.57
C ASN A 243 17.10 -10.78 6.29
N HIS A 244 16.38 -10.72 7.41
CA HIS A 244 16.06 -11.90 8.22
C HIS A 244 15.04 -12.83 7.54
N ALA A 245 14.29 -12.35 6.55
CA ALA A 245 13.28 -13.14 5.84
C ALA A 245 13.93 -14.16 4.90
N LYS A 246 14.10 -15.39 5.38
CA LYS A 246 14.71 -16.49 4.63
C LYS A 246 13.98 -16.80 3.32
N ILE A 247 12.68 -16.49 3.23
CA ILE A 247 11.86 -16.74 2.04
C ILE A 247 12.32 -15.93 0.81
N LEU A 248 13.07 -14.85 1.02
CA LEU A 248 13.61 -13.99 -0.03
C LEU A 248 15.02 -14.42 -0.48
N ARG A 249 15.74 -15.25 0.29
CA ARG A 249 17.14 -15.55 0.04
C ARG A 249 17.29 -16.81 -0.83
N GLN A 250 17.91 -16.68 -1.99
CA GLN A 250 18.10 -17.78 -2.95
C GLN A 250 18.89 -18.97 -2.38
N ASN A 251 19.77 -18.73 -1.41
CA ASN A 251 20.58 -19.78 -0.76
C ASN A 251 19.90 -20.39 0.48
N SER A 252 18.62 -20.12 0.70
CA SER A 252 17.84 -20.68 1.80
C SER A 252 16.95 -21.83 1.31
N ASP A 253 16.80 -22.87 2.13
CA ASP A 253 15.86 -23.97 1.92
C ASP A 253 14.39 -23.50 1.86
N TYR A 254 14.13 -22.27 2.34
CA TYR A 254 12.81 -21.64 2.38
C TYR A 254 12.58 -20.62 1.27
N TYR A 255 13.52 -20.51 0.33
CA TYR A 255 13.40 -19.58 -0.79
C TYR A 255 12.14 -19.83 -1.62
N TYR A 256 11.40 -18.76 -1.87
CA TYR A 256 10.24 -18.79 -2.75
C TYR A 256 10.40 -17.73 -3.85
N GLU A 257 10.59 -18.16 -5.08
CA GLU A 257 10.97 -17.32 -6.23
C GLU A 257 10.04 -16.16 -6.51
N TYR A 258 8.74 -16.31 -6.15
CA TYR A 258 7.72 -15.29 -6.36
C TYR A 258 7.61 -14.31 -5.19
N ALA A 259 8.22 -14.56 -4.04
CA ALA A 259 8.28 -13.60 -2.93
C ALA A 259 9.11 -12.39 -3.34
N LYS A 260 8.57 -11.18 -3.13
CA LYS A 260 9.18 -9.91 -3.54
C LYS A 260 9.35 -8.92 -2.39
N GLY A 261 8.85 -9.23 -1.22
CA GLY A 261 9.01 -8.44 -0.01
C GLY A 261 8.47 -9.20 1.19
N ALA A 262 9.15 -9.08 2.34
CA ALA A 262 8.73 -9.77 3.54
C ALA A 262 9.21 -9.06 4.81
N LYS A 263 8.52 -9.30 5.94
CA LYS A 263 8.96 -8.94 7.29
C LYS A 263 8.65 -10.05 8.26
N THR A 264 9.65 -10.47 9.03
CA THR A 264 9.53 -11.47 10.11
C THR A 264 9.27 -10.80 11.45
N GLY A 265 8.67 -11.53 12.37
CA GLY A 265 8.57 -11.15 13.77
C GLY A 265 8.59 -12.37 14.68
N PHE A 266 9.09 -12.17 15.90
CA PHE A 266 9.08 -13.16 16.96
C PHE A 266 9.09 -12.47 18.31
N THR A 267 8.27 -12.94 19.22
CA THR A 267 8.36 -12.78 20.66
C THR A 267 7.83 -14.06 21.31
N GLN A 268 8.11 -14.29 22.57
CA GLN A 268 7.60 -15.51 23.26
C GLN A 268 6.06 -15.59 23.27
N VAL A 269 5.38 -14.43 23.35
CA VAL A 269 3.90 -14.38 23.37
C VAL A 269 3.28 -14.39 21.98
N ALA A 270 3.95 -13.79 20.98
CA ALA A 270 3.49 -13.76 19.60
C ALA A 270 3.83 -15.04 18.84
N LEU A 271 4.85 -15.78 19.28
CA LEU A 271 5.50 -16.82 18.50
C LEU A 271 6.00 -16.25 17.16
N ASN A 272 6.09 -17.07 16.11
CA ASN A 272 6.55 -16.58 14.82
C ASN A 272 5.43 -15.89 14.04
N THR A 273 5.75 -14.74 13.44
CA THR A 273 4.89 -13.98 12.58
C THR A 273 5.62 -13.64 11.28
N LEU A 274 4.90 -13.63 10.18
CA LEU A 274 5.46 -13.34 8.86
C LEU A 274 4.42 -12.61 8.01
N VAL A 275 4.83 -11.53 7.38
CA VAL A 275 4.07 -10.92 6.28
C VAL A 275 4.90 -11.01 5.02
N THR A 276 4.27 -11.39 3.92
CA THR A 276 4.96 -11.59 2.63
C THR A 276 4.09 -11.08 1.49
N TYR A 277 4.72 -10.37 0.58
CA TYR A 277 4.15 -10.02 -0.72
C TYR A 277 4.81 -10.88 -1.80
N ALA A 278 3.99 -11.43 -2.67
CA ALA A 278 4.45 -12.26 -3.78
C ALA A 278 3.79 -11.82 -5.10
N LYS A 279 4.57 -11.94 -6.18
CA LYS A 279 4.10 -11.65 -7.54
C LYS A 279 4.50 -12.78 -8.47
N LYS A 280 3.49 -13.32 -9.16
CA LYS A 280 3.67 -14.28 -10.24
C LYS A 280 2.83 -13.83 -11.42
N ASP A 281 3.48 -13.60 -12.56
CA ASP A 281 2.84 -13.00 -13.73
C ASP A 281 2.16 -11.68 -13.37
N ASN A 282 0.86 -11.55 -13.63
CA ASN A 282 0.04 -10.39 -13.28
C ASN A 282 -0.73 -10.57 -11.96
N VAL A 283 -0.52 -11.66 -11.23
CA VAL A 283 -1.16 -11.92 -9.94
C VAL A 283 -0.26 -11.45 -8.82
N GLU A 284 -0.76 -10.60 -7.95
CA GLU A 284 -0.06 -10.06 -6.79
C GLU A 284 -0.82 -10.43 -5.51
N LEU A 285 -0.14 -11.13 -4.60
CA LEU A 285 -0.74 -11.67 -3.39
C LEU A 285 0.00 -11.22 -2.14
N ILE A 286 -0.76 -11.08 -1.06
CA ILE A 286 -0.25 -10.88 0.29
C ILE A 286 -0.60 -12.11 1.11
N CYS A 287 0.37 -12.63 1.87
CA CYS A 287 0.16 -13.64 2.90
C CYS A 287 0.61 -13.09 4.25
N VAL A 288 -0.23 -13.26 5.26
CA VAL A 288 0.10 -12.94 6.66
C VAL A 288 -0.08 -14.19 7.50
N ILE A 289 0.96 -14.52 8.25
CA ILE A 289 1.00 -15.63 9.22
C ILE A 289 1.18 -15.04 10.61
N LEU A 290 0.32 -15.41 11.56
CA LEU A 290 0.41 -15.02 12.97
C LEU A 290 0.36 -16.24 13.87
N LYS A 291 1.13 -16.19 14.96
CA LYS A 291 1.19 -17.18 16.01
C LYS A 291 1.50 -18.58 15.48
N ASP A 292 2.60 -18.66 14.72
CA ASP A 292 3.09 -19.93 14.20
C ASP A 292 4.07 -20.58 15.18
N HIS A 293 3.85 -21.87 15.47
CA HIS A 293 4.61 -22.65 16.43
C HIS A 293 5.99 -23.10 15.95
N GLY A 294 6.44 -22.70 14.74
CA GLY A 294 7.75 -23.01 14.20
C GLY A 294 8.30 -21.91 13.29
N ALA A 295 9.51 -21.42 13.56
CA ALA A 295 10.14 -20.38 12.75
C ALA A 295 10.19 -20.75 11.27
N ASP A 296 10.55 -21.99 10.97
CA ASP A 296 10.66 -22.50 9.60
C ASP A 296 9.28 -22.84 9.00
N LYS A 297 8.28 -23.11 9.87
CA LYS A 297 6.91 -23.40 9.45
C LYS A 297 6.23 -22.18 8.84
N SER A 298 6.46 -20.98 9.38
CA SER A 298 5.89 -19.76 8.83
C SER A 298 6.28 -19.54 7.35
N TYR A 299 7.50 -19.94 6.93
CA TYR A 299 7.92 -19.89 5.54
C TYR A 299 7.26 -20.98 4.69
N THR A 300 7.19 -22.20 5.21
CA THR A 300 6.57 -23.34 4.47
C THR A 300 5.08 -23.13 4.31
N ASP A 301 4.39 -22.66 5.36
CA ASP A 301 2.95 -22.34 5.35
C ASP A 301 2.67 -21.22 4.32
N THR A 302 3.48 -20.16 4.34
CA THR A 302 3.39 -19.04 3.37
C THR A 302 3.58 -19.55 1.94
N ALA A 303 4.62 -20.33 1.67
CA ALA A 303 4.91 -20.84 0.34
C ALA A 303 3.81 -21.79 -0.18
N ASN A 304 3.28 -22.65 0.69
CA ASN A 304 2.19 -23.58 0.33
C ASN A 304 0.89 -22.83 0.04
N LEU A 305 0.54 -21.81 0.86
CA LEU A 305 -0.61 -20.96 0.62
C LEU A 305 -0.47 -20.18 -0.69
N PHE A 306 0.69 -19.62 -0.98
CA PHE A 306 0.92 -18.94 -2.26
C PHE A 306 0.86 -19.91 -3.46
N LYS A 307 1.49 -21.09 -3.39
CA LYS A 307 1.41 -22.10 -4.45
C LYS A 307 -0.04 -22.47 -4.75
N TRP A 308 -0.82 -22.72 -3.69
CA TRP A 308 -2.24 -23.01 -3.82
C TRP A 308 -2.99 -21.84 -4.45
N ALA A 309 -2.85 -20.62 -3.92
CA ALA A 309 -3.59 -19.44 -4.38
C ALA A 309 -3.27 -19.12 -5.86
N PHE A 310 -1.99 -19.07 -6.25
CA PHE A 310 -1.58 -18.84 -7.65
C PHE A 310 -2.09 -19.90 -8.62
N ASN A 311 -2.37 -21.11 -8.14
CA ASN A 311 -2.97 -22.15 -8.95
C ASN A 311 -4.49 -22.02 -9.10
N GLN A 312 -5.16 -21.24 -8.25
CA GLN A 312 -6.61 -21.07 -8.25
C GLN A 312 -7.09 -19.87 -9.08
N VAL A 313 -6.27 -18.81 -9.17
CA VAL A 313 -6.73 -17.53 -9.70
C VAL A 313 -5.91 -17.06 -10.90
N LYS A 314 -6.53 -16.16 -11.69
CA LYS A 314 -5.90 -15.33 -12.73
C LYS A 314 -6.28 -13.86 -12.50
N ALA A 315 -5.44 -12.94 -12.94
CA ALA A 315 -5.75 -11.51 -12.98
C ALA A 315 -6.46 -11.17 -14.30
N VAL A 316 -7.49 -10.36 -14.20
CA VAL A 316 -8.22 -9.81 -15.36
C VAL A 316 -8.20 -8.30 -15.26
N THR A 317 -7.95 -7.61 -16.38
CA THR A 317 -7.88 -6.14 -16.49
C THR A 317 -9.10 -5.64 -17.30
N PRO A 318 -10.29 -5.54 -16.69
CA PRO A 318 -11.53 -5.28 -17.41
C PRO A 318 -11.63 -3.85 -17.95
N LEU A 319 -10.71 -2.95 -17.55
CA LEU A 319 -10.74 -1.54 -17.93
C LEU A 319 -9.92 -1.18 -19.17
N THR A 320 -9.28 -2.14 -19.84
CA THR A 320 -8.44 -1.90 -21.03
C THR A 320 -9.21 -1.19 -22.16
N ASN A 321 -10.49 -1.54 -22.36
CA ASN A 321 -11.36 -0.94 -23.37
C ASN A 321 -12.55 -0.18 -22.75
N PHE A 322 -12.46 0.18 -21.45
CA PHE A 322 -13.54 0.86 -20.75
C PHE A 322 -13.63 2.33 -21.13
N SER A 323 -14.84 2.82 -21.38
CA SER A 323 -15.13 4.23 -21.63
C SER A 323 -15.79 4.87 -20.39
N LEU A 324 -15.02 5.63 -19.66
CA LEU A 324 -15.53 6.37 -18.49
C LEU A 324 -16.69 7.32 -18.89
N LYS A 325 -16.58 7.99 -20.04
CA LYS A 325 -17.62 8.90 -20.55
C LYS A 325 -18.93 8.16 -20.80
N THR A 326 -18.88 6.99 -21.40
CA THR A 326 -20.06 6.13 -21.64
C THR A 326 -20.67 5.70 -20.32
N ALA A 327 -19.86 5.20 -19.39
CA ALA A 327 -20.32 4.74 -18.08
C ALA A 327 -20.93 5.86 -17.21
N MET A 328 -20.43 7.09 -17.31
CA MET A 328 -21.06 8.24 -16.70
C MET A 328 -22.43 8.56 -17.30
N THR A 329 -22.55 8.48 -18.64
CA THR A 329 -23.81 8.75 -19.35
C THR A 329 -24.88 7.70 -19.06
N GLU A 330 -24.49 6.44 -18.92
CA GLU A 330 -25.40 5.32 -18.60
C GLU A 330 -25.83 5.31 -17.13
N ASN A 331 -25.18 6.10 -16.26
CA ASN A 331 -25.51 6.16 -14.85
C ASN A 331 -26.75 7.03 -14.60
N SER A 332 -27.91 6.40 -14.50
CA SER A 332 -29.22 7.05 -14.28
C SER A 332 -29.33 7.83 -12.95
N SER A 333 -28.39 7.65 -12.01
CA SER A 333 -28.36 8.41 -10.76
C SER A 333 -27.71 9.79 -10.89
N ILE A 334 -27.12 10.11 -12.05
CA ILE A 334 -26.49 11.40 -12.31
C ILE A 334 -27.44 12.24 -13.16
N ASP A 335 -27.86 13.41 -12.65
CA ASP A 335 -28.67 14.33 -13.44
C ASP A 335 -27.86 14.95 -14.60
N SER A 336 -28.57 15.45 -15.62
CA SER A 336 -27.94 15.95 -16.84
C SER A 336 -27.02 17.15 -16.59
N ALA A 337 -27.39 18.06 -15.70
CA ALA A 337 -26.57 19.25 -15.40
C ALA A 337 -25.26 18.86 -14.70
N LYS A 338 -25.31 17.88 -13.80
CA LYS A 338 -24.14 17.32 -13.16
C LYS A 338 -23.28 16.53 -14.15
N LEU A 339 -23.92 15.75 -15.03
CA LEU A 339 -23.22 14.98 -16.06
C LEU A 339 -22.40 15.90 -16.98
N ASP A 340 -23.01 16.99 -17.46
CA ASP A 340 -22.34 17.97 -18.31
C ASP A 340 -21.10 18.57 -17.61
N GLN A 341 -21.20 18.89 -16.32
CA GLN A 341 -20.07 19.41 -15.55
C GLN A 341 -18.94 18.39 -15.41
N ILE A 342 -19.23 17.15 -14.97
CA ILE A 342 -18.19 16.17 -14.68
C ILE A 342 -17.51 15.64 -15.95
N GLN A 343 -18.21 15.62 -17.10
CA GLN A 343 -17.62 15.25 -18.38
C GLN A 343 -16.61 16.26 -18.92
N LEU A 344 -16.65 17.51 -18.44
CA LEU A 344 -15.69 18.57 -18.78
C LEU A 344 -14.42 18.51 -17.92
N LEU A 345 -14.45 17.76 -16.82
CA LEU A 345 -13.25 17.52 -16.01
C LEU A 345 -12.29 16.60 -16.73
N ASN A 346 -10.99 16.90 -16.64
CA ASN A 346 -9.96 15.98 -17.11
C ASN A 346 -9.77 14.89 -16.08
N SER A 347 -10.67 13.91 -16.09
CA SER A 347 -10.67 12.81 -15.14
C SER A 347 -9.76 11.69 -15.59
N SER A 348 -9.10 11.04 -14.63
CA SER A 348 -8.20 9.90 -14.82
C SER A 348 -8.55 8.76 -13.88
N TYR A 349 -8.19 7.55 -14.27
CA TYR A 349 -8.33 6.32 -13.49
C TYR A 349 -7.24 5.33 -13.89
N ASP A 350 -7.00 4.33 -13.06
CA ASP A 350 -6.05 3.26 -13.39
C ASP A 350 -6.64 2.31 -14.44
N THR A 351 -6.18 2.44 -15.69
CA THR A 351 -6.61 1.58 -16.80
C THR A 351 -6.07 0.16 -16.71
N ASN A 352 -5.03 -0.06 -15.89
CA ASN A 352 -4.42 -1.37 -15.64
C ASN A 352 -4.98 -2.03 -14.38
N PHE A 353 -5.99 -1.40 -13.73
CA PHE A 353 -6.62 -1.98 -12.56
C PHE A 353 -7.11 -3.39 -12.85
N SER A 354 -6.67 -4.34 -12.02
CA SER A 354 -7.01 -5.74 -12.18
C SER A 354 -7.80 -6.26 -10.99
N VAL A 355 -8.63 -7.26 -11.26
CA VAL A 355 -9.31 -8.06 -10.26
C VAL A 355 -8.90 -9.52 -10.42
N LEU A 356 -8.83 -10.25 -9.30
CA LEU A 356 -8.58 -11.68 -9.34
C LEU A 356 -9.89 -12.43 -9.49
N VAL A 357 -9.89 -13.38 -10.42
CA VAL A 357 -10.99 -14.32 -10.65
C VAL A 357 -10.44 -15.74 -10.68
N LYS A 358 -11.30 -16.75 -10.57
CA LYS A 358 -10.89 -18.14 -10.78
C LYS A 358 -10.32 -18.36 -12.17
N LYS A 359 -9.41 -19.33 -12.33
CA LYS A 359 -8.81 -19.62 -13.63
C LYS A 359 -9.82 -19.98 -14.72
N ASP A 360 -10.89 -20.69 -14.36
CA ASP A 360 -11.99 -21.13 -15.22
C ASP A 360 -13.13 -20.11 -15.32
N PHE A 361 -12.94 -18.90 -14.77
CA PHE A 361 -13.97 -17.86 -14.77
C PHE A 361 -14.26 -17.32 -16.16
N ASP A 362 -15.54 -17.19 -16.47
CA ASP A 362 -16.03 -16.55 -17.72
C ASP A 362 -16.00 -15.02 -17.57
N GLU A 363 -15.03 -14.39 -18.22
CA GLU A 363 -14.82 -12.94 -18.17
C GLU A 363 -15.97 -12.13 -18.78
N SER A 364 -16.80 -12.74 -19.65
CA SER A 364 -17.97 -12.09 -20.24
C SER A 364 -19.06 -11.74 -19.20
N THR A 365 -19.01 -12.35 -18.02
CA THR A 365 -19.94 -12.07 -16.92
C THR A 365 -19.56 -10.86 -16.08
N LEU A 366 -18.36 -10.30 -16.30
CA LEU A 366 -17.92 -9.08 -15.61
C LEU A 366 -18.74 -7.87 -16.06
N LYS A 367 -19.17 -7.10 -15.07
CA LYS A 367 -19.82 -5.81 -15.26
C LYS A 367 -18.95 -4.71 -14.71
N THR A 368 -18.89 -3.60 -15.43
CA THR A 368 -18.18 -2.39 -15.01
C THR A 368 -19.18 -1.24 -14.96
N ALA A 369 -19.19 -0.47 -13.89
CA ALA A 369 -20.07 0.68 -13.72
C ALA A 369 -19.35 1.83 -13.03
N PHE A 370 -19.64 3.06 -13.42
CA PHE A 370 -19.20 4.25 -12.70
C PHE A 370 -20.20 4.58 -11.59
N LYS A 371 -19.68 4.81 -10.37
CA LYS A 371 -20.44 5.30 -9.23
C LYS A 371 -19.88 6.66 -8.80
N LEU A 372 -20.73 7.69 -8.82
CA LEU A 372 -20.38 9.01 -8.32
C LEU A 372 -20.27 8.97 -6.80
N ASP A 373 -19.12 9.43 -6.27
CA ASP A 373 -18.81 9.51 -4.83
C ASP A 373 -17.69 10.54 -4.64
N GLU A 374 -18.11 11.81 -4.55
CA GLU A 374 -17.18 12.93 -4.60
C GLU A 374 -16.48 13.18 -3.26
N ASP A 375 -15.17 13.35 -3.33
CA ASP A 375 -14.37 13.99 -2.30
C ASP A 375 -13.59 15.18 -2.89
N LYS A 376 -14.10 16.37 -2.68
CA LYS A 376 -13.52 17.60 -3.23
C LYS A 376 -12.13 17.91 -2.66
N LYS A 377 -11.76 17.36 -1.50
CA LYS A 377 -10.45 17.60 -0.88
C LYS A 377 -9.35 16.84 -1.60
N THR A 378 -9.63 15.61 -2.02
CA THR A 378 -8.68 14.74 -2.71
C THR A 378 -8.77 14.85 -4.23
N GLY A 379 -9.84 15.44 -4.77
CA GLY A 379 -10.14 15.44 -6.20
C GLY A 379 -10.73 14.12 -6.67
N ARG A 380 -11.26 13.28 -5.77
CA ARG A 380 -11.99 12.08 -6.15
C ARG A 380 -13.36 12.46 -6.69
N LEU A 381 -13.69 11.95 -7.87
CA LEU A 381 -15.01 12.09 -8.48
C LEU A 381 -15.92 10.90 -8.15
N GLY A 382 -15.34 9.73 -8.01
CA GLY A 382 -16.09 8.51 -7.73
C GLY A 382 -15.23 7.27 -7.95
N TYR A 383 -15.92 6.15 -8.24
CA TYR A 383 -15.28 4.85 -8.44
C TYR A 383 -15.78 4.17 -9.71
N ILE A 384 -14.90 3.47 -10.40
CA ILE A 384 -15.29 2.42 -11.34
C ILE A 384 -15.35 1.12 -10.54
N ILE A 385 -16.52 0.51 -10.50
CA ILE A 385 -16.79 -0.73 -9.78
C ILE A 385 -16.78 -1.87 -10.78
N ILE A 386 -16.02 -2.92 -10.49
CA ILE A 386 -16.01 -4.18 -11.22
C ILE A 386 -16.81 -5.19 -10.39
N SER A 387 -17.80 -5.82 -10.97
CA SER A 387 -18.69 -6.76 -10.28
C SER A 387 -19.01 -7.99 -11.15
N CYS A 388 -19.47 -9.05 -10.49
CA CYS A 388 -20.06 -10.24 -11.08
C CYS A 388 -21.17 -10.72 -10.15
N ASP A 389 -22.34 -11.09 -10.70
CA ASP A 389 -23.53 -11.51 -9.95
C ASP A 389 -23.86 -10.56 -8.79
N ASP A 390 -23.85 -9.25 -9.06
CA ASP A 390 -24.08 -8.15 -8.11
C ASP A 390 -23.12 -8.09 -6.93
N LYS A 391 -22.01 -8.86 -6.98
CA LYS A 391 -20.92 -8.79 -6.01
C LYS A 391 -19.77 -7.97 -6.54
N GLU A 392 -19.34 -6.98 -5.78
CA GLU A 392 -18.15 -6.22 -6.07
C GLU A 392 -16.90 -7.09 -5.95
N LEU A 393 -16.10 -7.14 -7.02
CA LEU A 393 -14.80 -7.80 -7.08
C LEU A 393 -13.66 -6.82 -6.79
N GLY A 394 -13.87 -5.56 -7.11
CA GLY A 394 -12.93 -4.48 -6.86
C GLY A 394 -13.42 -3.15 -7.40
N ARG A 395 -12.74 -2.08 -6.99
CA ARG A 395 -12.99 -0.72 -7.48
C ARG A 395 -11.70 0.06 -7.63
N THR A 396 -11.67 0.96 -8.60
CA THR A 396 -10.61 1.96 -8.74
C THR A 396 -11.20 3.36 -8.66
N GLU A 397 -10.41 4.31 -8.12
CA GLU A 397 -10.83 5.70 -8.02
C GLU A 397 -10.81 6.38 -9.38
N VAL A 398 -11.77 7.26 -9.60
CA VAL A 398 -11.75 8.25 -10.67
C VAL A 398 -11.44 9.59 -10.05
N THR A 399 -10.35 10.21 -10.47
CA THR A 399 -9.88 11.48 -9.92
C THR A 399 -9.79 12.56 -11.00
N TYR A 400 -9.80 13.81 -10.59
CA TYR A 400 -9.52 14.96 -11.44
C TYR A 400 -8.49 15.88 -10.78
N ASP A 401 -7.75 16.63 -11.60
CA ASP A 401 -6.75 17.57 -11.09
C ASP A 401 -7.41 18.81 -10.49
N ILE A 402 -7.42 18.89 -9.16
CA ILE A 402 -7.96 20.02 -8.40
C ILE A 402 -7.20 21.33 -8.60
N THR A 403 -5.96 21.26 -9.09
CA THR A 403 -5.12 22.43 -9.35
C THR A 403 -5.32 23.00 -10.74
N SER A 404 -5.93 22.22 -11.64
CA SER A 404 -6.26 22.67 -13.00
C SER A 404 -7.29 23.78 -13.01
N LYS A 405 -7.39 24.49 -14.12
CA LYS A 405 -8.39 25.56 -14.29
C LYS A 405 -9.83 25.02 -14.14
N GLN A 406 -10.11 23.88 -14.75
CA GLN A 406 -11.40 23.20 -14.67
C GLN A 406 -11.68 22.69 -13.25
N GLY A 407 -10.68 22.04 -12.61
CA GLY A 407 -10.84 21.54 -11.25
C GLY A 407 -11.13 22.66 -10.25
N LYS A 408 -10.41 23.78 -10.33
CA LYS A 408 -10.68 24.97 -9.48
C LYS A 408 -12.07 25.54 -9.72
N ALA A 409 -12.48 25.69 -10.97
CA ALA A 409 -13.81 26.20 -11.28
C ALA A 409 -14.91 25.26 -10.76
N TYR A 410 -14.73 23.96 -10.88
CA TYR A 410 -15.64 22.96 -10.34
C TYR A 410 -15.74 22.99 -8.80
N LEU A 411 -14.59 23.14 -8.11
CA LEU A 411 -14.57 23.30 -6.65
C LEU A 411 -15.32 24.56 -6.18
N GLU A 412 -15.25 25.64 -6.94
CA GLU A 412 -15.91 26.91 -6.67
C GLU A 412 -17.40 26.92 -7.10
N GLY A 413 -17.90 25.83 -7.69
CA GLY A 413 -19.27 25.75 -8.19
C GLY A 413 -19.55 26.64 -9.41
N LYS A 414 -18.51 27.04 -10.13
CA LYS A 414 -18.62 27.84 -11.35
C LYS A 414 -18.94 26.95 -12.56
N SER A 415 -19.68 27.53 -13.53
CA SER A 415 -19.91 26.85 -14.81
C SER A 415 -18.60 26.59 -15.53
N LEU A 416 -18.36 25.35 -15.97
CA LEU A 416 -17.18 24.96 -16.75
C LEU A 416 -17.28 25.40 -18.20
N ASP A 417 -18.51 25.60 -18.74
CA ASP A 417 -18.77 26.03 -20.11
C ASP A 417 -18.26 27.44 -20.43
N ASP A 418 -18.39 28.37 -19.48
CA ASP A 418 -17.94 29.75 -19.67
C ASP A 418 -16.42 29.86 -19.82
N ASN A 419 -15.70 28.87 -19.32
CA ASN A 419 -14.23 28.79 -19.41
C ASN A 419 -13.72 28.18 -20.72
N LEU A 420 -14.58 27.44 -21.46
CA LEU A 420 -14.22 26.88 -22.78
C LEU A 420 -14.40 27.90 -23.91
N LYS A 421 -15.33 28.86 -23.77
CA LYS A 421 -15.58 29.89 -24.78
C LYS A 421 -14.48 30.96 -24.87
N THR A 422 -13.60 31.03 -23.88
CA THR A 422 -12.51 32.06 -23.84
C THR A 422 -11.12 31.53 -24.27
N ALA A 423 -10.99 30.29 -24.67
CA ALA A 423 -9.72 29.75 -25.15
C ALA A 423 -9.78 29.51 -26.68
N PRO A 424 -9.02 30.23 -27.49
CA PRO A 424 -8.86 29.91 -28.91
C PRO A 424 -7.91 28.70 -29.05
N VAL A 425 -8.41 27.49 -28.70
CA VAL A 425 -7.59 26.26 -28.63
C VAL A 425 -7.38 25.62 -30.00
N ALA A 426 -8.23 25.93 -30.99
CA ALA A 426 -8.16 25.25 -32.30
C ALA A 426 -7.02 25.75 -33.21
N SER A 427 -6.56 27.02 -33.10
CA SER A 427 -5.53 27.56 -33.99
C SER A 427 -4.10 27.27 -33.50
N LYS A 428 -3.84 27.43 -32.22
CA LYS A 428 -2.49 27.22 -31.64
C LYS A 428 -2.05 25.77 -31.63
N ARG A 429 -2.97 24.82 -31.44
CA ARG A 429 -2.64 23.38 -31.45
C ARG A 429 -2.33 22.87 -32.85
N LYS A 430 -3.03 23.35 -33.88
CA LYS A 430 -2.69 23.07 -35.28
C LYS A 430 -1.34 23.65 -35.66
N GLU A 431 -1.03 24.87 -35.21
CA GLU A 431 0.26 25.53 -35.49
C GLU A 431 1.44 24.87 -34.76
N ALA A 432 1.27 24.43 -33.50
CA ALA A 432 2.27 23.70 -32.74
C ALA A 432 2.55 22.30 -33.35
N ILE A 433 1.51 21.58 -33.77
CA ILE A 433 1.65 20.30 -34.46
C ILE A 433 2.31 20.47 -35.81
N HIS A 434 1.94 21.50 -36.58
CA HIS A 434 2.58 21.80 -37.87
C HIS A 434 4.04 22.21 -37.73
N LYS A 435 4.40 23.01 -36.72
CA LYS A 435 5.80 23.35 -36.37
C LYS A 435 6.61 22.15 -35.92
N GLY A 436 6.03 21.28 -35.10
CA GLY A 436 6.66 20.01 -34.62
C GLY A 436 6.94 19.03 -35.77
N ILE A 437 5.98 18.82 -36.66
CA ILE A 437 6.15 17.96 -37.85
C ILE A 437 7.17 18.55 -38.81
N SER A 438 7.15 19.87 -39.03
CA SER A 438 8.14 20.57 -39.86
C SER A 438 9.57 20.47 -39.30
N PHE A 439 9.74 20.55 -37.98
CA PHE A 439 11.02 20.39 -37.30
C PHE A 439 11.57 18.96 -37.42
N SER A 440 10.74 17.95 -37.16
CA SER A 440 11.13 16.54 -37.30
C SER A 440 11.46 16.15 -38.74
N LEU A 441 10.72 16.68 -39.71
CA LEU A 441 10.99 16.47 -41.13
C LEU A 441 12.32 17.12 -41.56
N ARG A 442 12.66 18.28 -41.03
CA ARG A 442 13.96 18.95 -41.30
C ARG A 442 15.13 18.16 -40.73
N ILE A 443 14.99 17.58 -39.53
CA ILE A 443 16.01 16.70 -38.93
C ILE A 443 16.19 15.45 -39.79
N LEU A 444 15.12 14.83 -40.24
CA LEU A 444 15.18 13.64 -41.09
C LEU A 444 15.87 13.91 -42.41
N ILE A 445 15.58 15.07 -43.08
CA ILE A 445 16.23 15.48 -44.31
C ILE A 445 17.73 15.75 -44.06
N ALA A 446 18.11 16.41 -42.97
CA ALA A 446 19.52 16.64 -42.62
C ALA A 446 20.27 15.31 -42.39
N VAL A 447 19.68 14.32 -41.70
CA VAL A 447 20.31 13.02 -41.53
C VAL A 447 20.48 12.28 -42.85
N ILE A 448 19.49 12.31 -43.73
CA ILE A 448 19.60 11.71 -45.08
C ILE A 448 20.73 12.39 -45.90
N LEU A 449 20.83 13.71 -45.85
CA LEU A 449 21.90 14.46 -46.53
C LEU A 449 23.30 14.08 -45.98
N ILE A 450 23.45 13.95 -44.69
CA ILE A 450 24.72 13.51 -44.06
C ILE A 450 25.08 12.10 -44.55
N ILE A 451 24.13 11.17 -44.58
CA ILE A 451 24.37 9.82 -45.07
C ILE A 451 24.79 9.81 -46.55
N LEU A 452 24.16 10.64 -47.38
CA LEU A 452 24.50 10.76 -48.79
C LEU A 452 25.91 11.35 -48.96
N ILE A 453 26.28 12.37 -48.22
CA ILE A 453 27.64 12.96 -48.22
C ILE A 453 28.67 11.92 -47.78
N MET A 454 28.44 11.18 -46.73
CA MET A 454 29.32 10.11 -46.28
C MET A 454 29.47 9.00 -47.35
N HIS A 455 28.38 8.65 -48.02
CA HIS A 455 28.43 7.70 -49.13
C HIS A 455 29.25 8.19 -50.30
N MET A 456 29.12 9.47 -50.68
CA MET A 456 29.92 10.10 -51.73
C MET A 456 31.40 10.14 -51.37
N ILE A 457 31.75 10.54 -50.13
CA ILE A 457 33.15 10.54 -49.65
C ILE A 457 33.72 9.13 -49.72
N HIS A 458 32.98 8.12 -49.25
CA HIS A 458 33.40 6.73 -49.27
C HIS A 458 33.63 6.24 -50.72
N ARG A 459 32.73 6.54 -51.66
CA ARG A 459 32.93 6.23 -53.08
C ARG A 459 34.17 6.90 -53.66
N HIS A 460 34.41 8.19 -53.34
CA HIS A 460 35.57 8.91 -53.81
C HIS A 460 36.88 8.31 -53.27
N GLU A 461 36.92 7.88 -52.00
CA GLU A 461 38.07 7.16 -51.43
C GLU A 461 38.32 5.82 -52.12
N LEU A 462 37.26 5.06 -52.43
CA LEU A 462 37.35 3.82 -53.13
C LEU A 462 37.90 4.01 -54.53
N GLU A 463 37.46 5.05 -55.25
CA GLU A 463 37.96 5.36 -56.59
C GLU A 463 39.45 5.84 -56.54
N LYS A 464 39.86 6.62 -55.55
CA LYS A 464 41.25 7.00 -55.33
C LYS A 464 42.14 5.77 -55.09
N ARG A 465 41.74 4.88 -54.20
CA ARG A 465 42.46 3.60 -53.94
C ARG A 465 42.53 2.72 -55.19
N ARG A 466 41.49 2.74 -56.03
CA ARG A 466 41.48 2.00 -57.30
C ARG A 466 42.48 2.58 -58.31
N LYS A 467 42.56 3.91 -58.41
CA LYS A 467 43.53 4.61 -59.27
C LYS A 467 44.99 4.35 -58.81
N GLU A 468 45.21 4.37 -57.49
CA GLU A 468 46.53 4.09 -56.91
C GLU A 468 46.96 2.64 -57.18
N ARG A 469 46.07 1.67 -57.04
CA ARG A 469 46.37 0.26 -57.39
C ARG A 469 46.67 0.07 -58.87
N ILE A 470 46.01 0.80 -59.79
CA ILE A 470 46.25 0.75 -61.22
C ILE A 470 47.60 1.42 -61.56
N SER A 471 47.99 2.51 -60.87
CA SER A 471 49.28 3.14 -61.08
C SER A 471 50.45 2.28 -60.59
N HIS A 472 50.31 1.55 -59.48
CA HIS A 472 51.30 0.60 -58.99
C HIS A 472 51.48 -0.64 -59.94
N ARG A 473 50.40 -1.05 -60.58
CA ARG A 473 50.48 -2.19 -61.57
C ARG A 473 51.12 -1.79 -62.91
N LYS A 474 51.22 -0.48 -63.20
CA LYS A 474 51.92 -0.01 -64.44
C LYS A 474 53.40 0.32 -64.21
N LYS A 475 53.88 0.21 -62.95
CA LYS A 475 55.30 0.48 -62.61
C LYS A 475 56.07 -0.78 -62.23
N SER A 476 55.40 -1.98 -62.14
CA SER A 476 56.00 -3.29 -62.11
C SER A 476 55.88 -3.96 -63.49
#